data_84b45946cc0b4f9e64c5c4e56dd130fd
#
_entry.id   84b45946cc0b4f9e64c5c4e56dd130fd
#
_cell.length_a   1.000
_cell.length_b   1.000
_cell.length_c   1.000
_cell.angle_alpha   90.00
_cell.angle_beta   90.00
_cell.angle_gamma   90.00
#
_symmetry.space_group_name_H-M   'P 1'
#
loop_
_entity.id
_entity.type
_entity.pdbx_description
1 polymer ?
#
loop_
_entity_poly.entity_id
_entity_poly.type
_entity_poly.pdbx_seq_one_letter_code
_entity_poly.pdbx_strand_id
1 'polypeptide(L)'
;NYNALQRYVIYGSDYVARTTLTNEQLMALESEALLDKIRGLKNYQHRILYYGPMSKRELKKQLNASHSVAENLIPVEYKSTPTVEVTEPKVVFAQYDAKQIYYMQYTCGGDMFDVTLDPSVRLYNEYFSGGMNAIVFQEMREARGLAYSSYAYLGQGATCNEPYYFHA
;
A
#
# COMPACT_ATOMS: atom_id res chain seq x y z
N ASN A 1 17.00 -1.73 -0.38
CA ASN A 1 17.29 -0.78 0.74
C ASN A 1 16.23 0.31 0.86
N TYR A 2 15.82 1.00 -0.23
CA TYR A 2 14.78 2.05 -0.17
C TYR A 2 13.46 1.56 0.46
N ASN A 3 12.89 0.46 -0.04
CA ASN A 3 11.64 -0.09 0.50
C ASN A 3 11.75 -0.52 1.97
N ALA A 4 12.91 -1.01 2.39
CA ALA A 4 13.13 -1.37 3.79
C ALA A 4 13.17 -0.12 4.68
N LEU A 5 13.83 0.95 4.23
CA LEU A 5 13.86 2.23 4.93
C LEU A 5 12.47 2.84 5.04
N GLN A 6 11.70 2.85 3.94
CA GLN A 6 10.32 3.32 3.92
C GLN A 6 9.45 2.56 4.93
N ARG A 7 9.52 1.22 4.92
CA ARG A 7 8.76 0.39 5.87
C ARG A 7 9.19 0.62 7.31
N TYR A 8 10.49 0.83 7.55
CA TYR A 8 11.00 1.17 8.86
C TYR A 8 10.43 2.48 9.38
N VAL A 9 10.42 3.52 8.53
CA VAL A 9 9.88 4.85 8.90
C VAL A 9 8.38 4.78 9.20
N ILE A 10 7.62 4.04 8.40
CA ILE A 10 6.15 3.98 8.53
C ILE A 10 5.71 3.02 9.64
N TYR A 11 6.34 1.85 9.76
CA TYR A 11 5.85 0.75 10.59
C TYR A 11 6.81 0.31 11.71
N GLY A 12 8.03 0.84 11.72
CA GLY A 12 9.05 0.48 12.71
C GLY A 12 9.86 -0.78 12.38
N SER A 13 10.86 -1.04 13.25
CA SER A 13 11.82 -2.15 13.08
C SER A 13 11.17 -3.53 13.09
N ASP A 14 10.21 -3.74 13.99
CA ASP A 14 9.56 -5.04 14.17
C ASP A 14 8.76 -5.47 12.95
N TYR A 15 8.16 -4.50 12.26
CA TYR A 15 7.46 -4.77 11.01
C TYR A 15 8.43 -5.22 9.92
N VAL A 16 9.55 -4.53 9.77
CA VAL A 16 10.59 -4.89 8.78
C VAL A 16 11.12 -6.29 9.06
N ALA A 17 11.45 -6.60 10.32
CA ALA A 17 11.94 -7.90 10.72
C ALA A 17 10.96 -9.05 10.42
N ARG A 18 9.65 -8.80 10.58
CA ARG A 18 8.62 -9.83 10.34
C ARG A 18 8.23 -9.99 8.88
N THR A 19 8.35 -8.94 8.07
CA THR A 19 7.84 -8.91 6.68
C THR A 19 8.91 -9.00 5.62
N THR A 20 10.18 -8.95 6.00
CA THR A 20 11.30 -9.02 5.06
C THR A 20 12.11 -10.29 5.34
N LEU A 21 12.06 -11.23 4.42
CA LEU A 21 12.86 -12.45 4.51
C LEU A 21 14.33 -12.15 4.26
N THR A 22 15.22 -12.83 4.97
CA THR A 22 16.65 -12.83 4.66
C THR A 22 16.92 -13.60 3.37
N ASN A 23 18.11 -13.43 2.79
CA ASN A 23 18.50 -14.20 1.60
C ASN A 23 18.51 -15.71 1.88
N GLU A 24 18.96 -16.14 3.05
CA GLU A 24 18.96 -17.54 3.48
C GLU A 24 17.54 -18.09 3.57
N GLN A 25 16.62 -17.32 4.14
CA GLN A 25 15.19 -17.68 4.22
C GLN A 25 14.56 -17.76 2.83
N LEU A 26 14.89 -16.82 1.92
CA LEU A 26 14.41 -16.83 0.54
C LEU A 26 14.91 -18.06 -0.22
N MET A 27 16.20 -18.40 -0.07
CA MET A 27 16.80 -19.57 -0.72
C MET A 27 16.30 -20.91 -0.15
N ALA A 28 15.80 -20.91 1.08
CA ALA A 28 15.23 -22.08 1.73
C ALA A 28 13.74 -22.31 1.40
N LEU A 29 13.11 -21.42 0.64
CA LEU A 29 11.71 -21.58 0.24
C LEU A 29 11.57 -22.70 -0.79
N GLU A 30 10.73 -23.68 -0.46
CA GLU A 30 10.35 -24.74 -1.37
C GLU A 30 9.16 -24.31 -2.25
N SER A 31 9.25 -24.52 -3.55
CA SER A 31 8.21 -24.14 -4.51
C SER A 31 6.86 -24.82 -4.21
N GLU A 32 6.86 -26.07 -3.77
CA GLU A 32 5.65 -26.80 -3.41
C GLU A 32 4.95 -26.18 -2.18
N ALA A 33 5.71 -25.73 -1.20
CA ALA A 33 5.17 -25.04 -0.03
C ALA A 33 4.45 -23.73 -0.41
N LEU A 34 4.95 -23.00 -1.42
CA LEU A 34 4.31 -21.80 -1.96
C LEU A 34 3.04 -22.15 -2.74
N LEU A 35 3.08 -23.21 -3.56
CA LEU A 35 1.91 -23.70 -4.30
C LEU A 35 0.79 -24.14 -3.35
N ASP A 36 1.13 -24.82 -2.26
CA ASP A 36 0.15 -25.24 -1.26
C ASP A 36 -0.51 -24.06 -0.55
N LYS A 37 0.25 -22.99 -0.26
CA LYS A 37 -0.34 -21.76 0.24
C LYS A 37 -1.33 -21.14 -0.76
N ILE A 38 -0.97 -21.08 -2.05
CA ILE A 38 -1.85 -20.56 -3.10
C ILE A 38 -3.11 -21.40 -3.23
N ARG A 39 -2.96 -22.75 -3.28
CA ARG A 39 -4.08 -23.69 -3.33
C ARG A 39 -5.00 -23.57 -2.11
N GLY A 40 -4.41 -23.25 -0.95
CA GLY A 40 -5.12 -23.06 0.31
C GLY A 40 -5.98 -21.80 0.37
N LEU A 41 -5.75 -20.80 -0.49
CA LEU A 41 -6.51 -19.53 -0.48
C LEU A 41 -8.03 -19.74 -0.67
N LYS A 42 -8.43 -20.75 -1.44
CA LYS A 42 -9.84 -21.10 -1.65
C LYS A 42 -10.59 -21.54 -0.39
N ASN A 43 -9.86 -21.87 0.69
CA ASN A 43 -10.44 -22.27 1.97
C ASN A 43 -10.86 -21.09 2.84
N TYR A 44 -10.45 -19.86 2.48
CA TYR A 44 -10.78 -18.66 3.23
C TYR A 44 -12.03 -17.97 2.69
N GLN A 45 -12.72 -17.24 3.56
CA GLN A 45 -13.77 -16.33 3.13
C GLN A 45 -13.20 -15.32 2.15
N HIS A 46 -13.82 -15.21 0.99
CA HIS A 46 -13.38 -14.29 -0.05
C HIS A 46 -14.59 -13.66 -0.74
N ARG A 47 -14.33 -12.55 -1.44
CA ARG A 47 -15.34 -11.81 -2.18
C ARG A 47 -14.93 -11.72 -3.64
N ILE A 48 -15.81 -12.07 -4.54
CA ILE A 48 -15.61 -11.94 -5.99
C ILE A 48 -16.31 -10.66 -6.44
N LEU A 49 -15.56 -9.74 -7.05
CA LEU A 49 -16.06 -8.54 -7.66
C LEU A 49 -15.92 -8.69 -9.18
N TYR A 50 -16.98 -8.44 -9.89
CA TYR A 50 -17.01 -8.53 -11.35
C TYR A 50 -17.55 -7.23 -11.95
N TYR A 51 -16.83 -6.70 -12.90
CA TYR A 51 -17.26 -5.62 -13.77
C TYR A 51 -16.99 -6.04 -15.22
N GLY A 52 -18.05 -6.15 -16.04
CA GLY A 52 -17.94 -6.64 -17.41
C GLY A 52 -19.29 -6.90 -18.08
N PRO A 53 -19.29 -7.40 -19.31
CA PRO A 53 -20.50 -7.54 -20.15
C PRO A 53 -21.40 -8.72 -19.75
N MET A 54 -20.90 -9.68 -18.94
CA MET A 54 -21.72 -10.84 -18.55
C MET A 54 -22.82 -10.43 -17.58
N SER A 55 -23.99 -11.01 -17.76
CA SER A 55 -25.06 -10.90 -16.79
C SER A 55 -24.72 -11.63 -15.49
N LYS A 56 -25.35 -11.23 -14.38
CA LYS A 56 -25.22 -11.90 -13.08
C LYS A 56 -25.51 -13.41 -13.16
N ARG A 57 -26.47 -13.82 -14.01
CA ARG A 57 -26.85 -15.22 -14.19
C ARG A 57 -25.74 -16.03 -14.87
N GLU A 58 -25.14 -15.49 -15.90
CA GLU A 58 -24.03 -16.12 -16.63
C GLU A 58 -22.79 -16.22 -15.76
N LEU A 59 -22.43 -15.14 -15.06
CA LEU A 59 -21.33 -15.13 -14.12
C LEU A 59 -21.52 -16.21 -13.03
N LYS A 60 -22.70 -16.27 -12.43
CA LYS A 60 -23.01 -17.30 -11.42
C LYS A 60 -22.88 -18.71 -11.98
N LYS A 61 -23.34 -18.94 -13.21
CA LYS A 61 -23.20 -20.25 -13.88
C LYS A 61 -21.73 -20.64 -14.09
N GLN A 62 -20.91 -19.70 -14.55
CA GLN A 62 -19.48 -19.94 -14.74
C GLN A 62 -18.75 -20.19 -13.42
N LEU A 63 -19.01 -19.37 -12.41
CA LEU A 63 -18.40 -19.54 -11.09
C LEU A 63 -18.78 -20.89 -10.46
N ASN A 64 -20.03 -21.28 -10.54
CA ASN A 64 -20.45 -22.59 -10.01
C ASN A 64 -19.80 -23.78 -10.75
N ALA A 65 -19.40 -23.59 -12.00
CA ALA A 65 -18.75 -24.63 -12.80
C ALA A 65 -17.23 -24.72 -12.57
N SER A 66 -16.58 -23.62 -12.23
CA SER A 66 -15.10 -23.52 -12.20
C SER A 66 -14.53 -23.15 -10.83
N HIS A 67 -15.31 -22.57 -9.94
CA HIS A 67 -14.87 -22.08 -8.65
C HIS A 67 -15.39 -22.97 -7.52
N SER A 68 -14.62 -23.99 -7.16
CA SER A 68 -14.92 -24.83 -6.01
C SER A 68 -14.36 -24.21 -4.73
N VAL A 69 -15.18 -24.12 -3.70
CA VAL A 69 -14.81 -23.62 -2.37
C VAL A 69 -15.01 -24.71 -1.33
N ALA A 70 -14.33 -24.58 -0.21
CA ALA A 70 -14.56 -25.47 0.93
C ALA A 70 -15.98 -25.27 1.49
N GLU A 71 -16.58 -26.34 2.03
CA GLU A 71 -17.89 -26.28 2.65
C GLU A 71 -17.92 -25.32 3.84
N ASN A 72 -16.87 -25.32 4.64
CA ASN A 72 -16.67 -24.40 5.76
C ASN A 72 -15.48 -23.49 5.46
N LEU A 73 -15.76 -22.22 5.16
CA LEU A 73 -14.72 -21.22 4.87
C LEU A 73 -14.16 -20.65 6.16
N ILE A 74 -12.84 -20.53 6.21
CA ILE A 74 -12.11 -19.90 7.31
C ILE A 74 -12.36 -18.38 7.26
N PRO A 75 -12.85 -17.76 8.34
CA PRO A 75 -13.04 -16.32 8.37
C PRO A 75 -11.69 -15.60 8.30
N VAL A 76 -11.65 -14.48 7.58
CA VAL A 76 -10.49 -13.61 7.50
C VAL A 76 -10.73 -12.41 8.41
N GLU A 77 -9.95 -12.36 9.50
CA GLU A 77 -9.94 -11.18 10.36
C GLU A 77 -9.04 -10.11 9.73
N TYR A 78 -9.58 -8.90 9.60
CA TYR A 78 -8.76 -7.75 9.25
C TYR A 78 -7.86 -7.38 10.42
N LYS A 79 -6.55 -7.42 10.19
CA LYS A 79 -5.56 -6.92 11.15
C LYS A 79 -4.94 -5.66 10.59
N SER A 80 -5.27 -4.51 11.17
CA SER A 80 -4.55 -3.28 10.90
C SER A 80 -3.08 -3.42 11.30
N THR A 81 -2.20 -2.90 10.48
CA THR A 81 -0.80 -2.75 10.85
C THR A 81 -0.63 -1.32 11.35
N PRO A 82 -0.44 -1.12 12.66
CA PRO A 82 -0.30 0.23 13.20
C PRO A 82 0.95 0.90 12.61
N THR A 83 0.81 2.15 12.26
CA THR A 83 1.92 3.02 11.88
C THR A 83 2.64 3.53 13.13
N VAL A 84 3.92 3.88 12.99
CA VAL A 84 4.67 4.53 14.07
C VAL A 84 4.09 5.93 14.29
N GLU A 85 3.80 6.27 15.53
CA GLU A 85 3.40 7.63 15.88
C GLU A 85 4.61 8.56 15.76
N VAL A 86 4.44 9.64 15.00
CA VAL A 86 5.48 10.65 14.78
C VAL A 86 5.23 11.82 15.73
N THR A 87 5.84 11.78 16.90
CA THR A 87 5.71 12.83 17.93
C THR A 87 6.70 13.98 17.74
N GLU A 88 7.79 13.75 17.03
CA GLU A 88 8.82 14.75 16.75
C GLU A 88 9.47 14.49 15.38
N PRO A 89 9.97 15.53 14.70
CA PRO A 89 10.66 15.37 13.43
C PRO A 89 11.89 14.46 13.56
N LYS A 90 12.00 13.46 12.69
CA LYS A 90 13.15 12.55 12.61
C LYS A 90 13.67 12.50 11.19
N VAL A 91 14.99 12.56 11.05
CA VAL A 91 15.67 12.29 9.78
C VAL A 91 16.32 10.93 9.87
N VAL A 92 15.91 10.02 8.98
CA VAL A 92 16.48 8.68 8.88
C VAL A 92 17.28 8.61 7.59
N PHE A 93 18.52 8.21 7.69
CA PHE A 93 19.46 8.20 6.59
C PHE A 93 20.06 6.80 6.40
N ALA A 94 20.05 6.32 5.16
CA ALA A 94 20.75 5.11 4.76
C ALA A 94 21.75 5.47 3.65
N GLN A 95 23.04 5.28 3.93
CA GLN A 95 24.07 5.50 2.94
C GLN A 95 23.97 4.45 1.83
N TYR A 96 23.99 4.91 0.59
CA TYR A 96 23.98 4.07 -0.58
C TYR A 96 24.85 4.72 -1.68
N ASP A 97 25.66 3.92 -2.33
CA ASP A 97 26.51 4.38 -3.43
C ASP A 97 25.68 4.57 -4.70
N ALA A 98 25.05 5.73 -4.81
CA ALA A 98 24.24 6.13 -5.95
C ALA A 98 24.50 7.59 -6.31
N LYS A 99 24.30 7.91 -7.58
CA LYS A 99 24.42 9.29 -8.10
C LYS A 99 23.21 10.16 -7.77
N GLN A 100 22.11 9.56 -7.33
CA GLN A 100 20.86 10.24 -7.01
C GLN A 100 20.48 9.99 -5.56
N ILE A 101 19.85 11.00 -4.98
CA ILE A 101 19.25 10.90 -3.64
C ILE A 101 17.78 10.51 -3.81
N TYR A 102 17.35 9.48 -3.08
CA TYR A 102 15.94 9.21 -2.87
C TYR A 102 15.50 9.91 -1.59
N TYR A 103 14.61 10.86 -1.73
CA TYR A 103 13.99 11.56 -0.62
C TYR A 103 12.58 11.03 -0.39
N MET A 104 12.21 10.86 0.85
CA MET A 104 10.84 10.52 1.26
C MET A 104 10.50 11.32 2.51
N GLN A 105 9.34 11.94 2.49
CA GLN A 105 8.73 12.53 3.68
C GLN A 105 7.47 11.76 4.04
N TYR A 106 7.32 11.45 5.30
CA TYR A 106 6.12 10.83 5.85
C TYR A 106 5.68 11.58 7.10
N THR A 107 4.41 11.93 7.15
CA THR A 107 3.78 12.54 8.31
C THR A 107 2.46 11.83 8.56
N CYS A 108 2.25 11.37 9.77
CA CYS A 108 1.04 10.69 10.18
C CYS A 108 0.59 11.24 11.54
N GLY A 109 -0.71 11.36 11.72
CA GLY A 109 -1.31 11.89 12.92
C GLY A 109 -2.33 12.99 12.59
N GLY A 110 -3.00 13.50 13.61
CA GLY A 110 -4.06 14.49 13.46
C GLY A 110 -5.42 13.84 13.24
N ASP A 111 -6.18 14.33 12.26
CA ASP A 111 -7.55 13.93 12.05
C ASP A 111 -7.68 12.49 11.55
N MET A 112 -8.65 11.78 12.13
CA MET A 112 -9.02 10.44 11.69
C MET A 112 -9.75 10.50 10.34
N PHE A 113 -9.70 9.40 9.60
CA PHE A 113 -10.37 9.28 8.31
C PHE A 113 -11.88 9.61 8.44
N ASP A 114 -12.33 10.55 7.63
CA ASP A 114 -13.73 10.93 7.48
C ASP A 114 -14.12 10.82 6.01
N VAL A 115 -15.06 9.93 5.71
CA VAL A 115 -15.56 9.70 4.34
C VAL A 115 -16.17 10.95 3.70
N THR A 116 -16.66 11.90 4.50
CA THR A 116 -17.23 13.15 3.98
C THR A 116 -16.18 14.06 3.36
N LEU A 117 -14.93 13.92 3.77
CA LEU A 117 -13.77 14.66 3.25
C LEU A 117 -13.16 14.03 1.97
N ASP A 118 -13.57 12.81 1.60
CA ASP A 118 -12.99 12.10 0.44
C ASP A 118 -12.99 12.93 -0.87
N PRO A 119 -14.08 13.66 -1.24
CA PRO A 119 -14.05 14.51 -2.42
C PRO A 119 -13.00 15.64 -2.33
N SER A 120 -12.84 16.23 -1.15
CA SER A 120 -11.86 17.30 -0.92
C SER A 120 -10.43 16.78 -0.95
N VAL A 121 -10.18 15.61 -0.37
CA VAL A 121 -8.87 14.94 -0.41
C VAL A 121 -8.48 14.57 -1.83
N ARG A 122 -9.41 14.05 -2.64
CA ARG A 122 -9.17 13.74 -4.05
C ARG A 122 -8.86 15.01 -4.85
N LEU A 123 -9.64 16.07 -4.66
CA LEU A 123 -9.41 17.35 -5.33
C LEU A 123 -8.04 17.94 -4.95
N TYR A 124 -7.69 17.89 -3.66
CA TYR A 124 -6.37 18.31 -3.20
C TYR A 124 -5.25 17.52 -3.87
N ASN A 125 -5.35 16.20 -3.89
CA ASN A 125 -4.34 15.34 -4.49
C ASN A 125 -4.17 15.61 -5.99
N GLU A 126 -5.27 15.78 -6.74
CA GLU A 126 -5.22 16.13 -8.16
C GLU A 126 -4.57 17.51 -8.38
N TYR A 127 -4.94 18.50 -7.60
CA TYR A 127 -4.36 19.85 -7.71
C TYR A 127 -2.89 19.87 -7.32
N PHE A 128 -2.53 19.18 -6.23
CA PHE A 128 -1.18 19.25 -5.66
C PHE A 128 -0.17 18.38 -6.41
N SER A 129 -0.53 17.17 -6.80
CA SER A 129 0.40 16.20 -7.41
C SER A 129 -0.19 15.26 -8.46
N GLY A 130 -1.44 15.45 -8.87
CA GLY A 130 -2.19 14.48 -9.70
C GLY A 130 -1.83 14.46 -11.19
N GLY A 131 -0.81 15.19 -11.64
CA GLY A 131 -0.42 15.16 -13.05
C GLY A 131 0.55 16.25 -13.46
N MET A 132 0.76 16.39 -14.76
CA MET A 132 1.75 17.34 -15.31
C MET A 132 1.43 18.81 -15.01
N ASN A 133 0.19 19.15 -14.74
CA ASN A 133 -0.23 20.52 -14.39
C ASN A 133 -0.26 20.76 -12.88
N ALA A 134 0.03 19.73 -12.08
CA ALA A 134 0.02 19.84 -10.62
C ALA A 134 1.23 20.60 -10.08
N ILE A 135 1.08 21.21 -8.92
CA ILE A 135 2.09 22.07 -8.29
C ILE A 135 3.44 21.35 -8.15
N VAL A 136 3.42 20.12 -7.61
CA VAL A 136 4.65 19.35 -7.37
C VAL A 136 5.40 19.09 -8.67
N PHE A 137 4.69 18.71 -9.72
CA PHE A 137 5.32 18.47 -11.03
C PHE A 137 5.93 19.76 -11.60
N GLN A 138 5.16 20.85 -11.60
CA GLN A 138 5.61 22.14 -12.15
C GLN A 138 6.81 22.71 -11.40
N GLU A 139 6.80 22.64 -10.07
CA GLU A 139 7.87 23.21 -9.24
C GLU A 139 9.11 22.32 -9.20
N MET A 140 8.96 21.01 -9.07
CA MET A 140 10.10 20.12 -8.86
C MET A 140 10.78 19.72 -10.16
N ARG A 141 9.98 19.40 -11.19
CA ARG A 141 10.50 18.93 -12.47
C ARG A 141 10.70 20.07 -13.47
N GLU A 142 9.64 20.83 -13.78
CA GLU A 142 9.69 21.80 -14.86
C GLU A 142 10.48 23.05 -14.50
N ALA A 143 10.21 23.65 -13.34
CA ALA A 143 10.86 24.92 -12.96
C ALA A 143 12.29 24.72 -12.43
N ARG A 144 12.57 23.62 -11.74
CA ARG A 144 13.85 23.43 -11.03
C ARG A 144 14.67 22.24 -11.52
N GLY A 145 14.10 21.32 -12.29
CA GLY A 145 14.82 20.15 -12.80
C GLY A 145 15.40 19.24 -11.71
N LEU A 146 14.80 19.21 -10.51
CA LEU A 146 15.35 18.50 -9.37
C LEU A 146 15.14 16.98 -9.45
N ALA A 147 14.02 16.55 -10.01
CA ALA A 147 13.69 15.14 -10.10
C ALA A 147 12.86 14.85 -11.37
N TYR A 148 13.12 13.72 -12.02
CA TYR A 148 12.30 13.27 -13.13
C TYR A 148 10.92 12.81 -12.66
N SER A 149 10.88 12.16 -11.50
CA SER A 149 9.65 11.70 -10.87
C SER A 149 9.57 12.25 -9.45
N SER A 150 8.52 13.01 -9.20
CA SER A 150 8.20 13.56 -7.88
C SER A 150 6.69 13.46 -7.69
N TYR A 151 6.27 13.12 -6.51
CA TYR A 151 4.86 13.05 -6.14
C TYR A 151 4.68 13.36 -4.67
N ALA A 152 3.50 13.80 -4.33
CA ALA A 152 3.08 13.95 -2.95
C ALA A 152 1.56 13.74 -2.87
N TYR A 153 1.09 13.16 -1.80
CA TYR A 153 -0.35 12.95 -1.62
C TYR A 153 -0.74 12.90 -0.15
N LEU A 154 -1.95 13.32 0.10
CA LEU A 154 -2.64 13.07 1.35
C LEU A 154 -3.37 11.72 1.22
N GLY A 155 -2.84 10.73 1.94
CA GLY A 155 -3.40 9.38 1.98
C GLY A 155 -4.34 9.22 3.16
N GLN A 156 -5.22 8.25 3.03
CA GLN A 156 -6.15 7.85 4.09
C GLN A 156 -5.85 6.42 4.53
N GLY A 157 -6.12 6.11 5.78
CA GLY A 157 -6.01 4.76 6.30
C GLY A 157 -6.97 3.78 5.60
N ALA A 158 -6.71 2.50 5.73
CA ALA A 158 -7.56 1.46 5.17
C ALA A 158 -8.91 1.34 5.90
N THR A 159 -9.01 1.92 7.09
CA THR A 159 -10.23 1.93 7.91
C THR A 159 -10.48 3.31 8.51
N CYS A 160 -11.73 3.56 8.93
CA CYS A 160 -12.11 4.81 9.61
C CYS A 160 -11.43 5.03 10.98
N ASN A 161 -10.74 4.02 11.48
CA ASN A 161 -9.99 4.10 12.75
C ASN A 161 -8.50 4.42 12.53
N GLU A 162 -8.12 4.78 11.32
CA GLU A 162 -6.75 5.16 10.98
C GLU A 162 -6.69 6.63 10.58
N PRO A 163 -5.63 7.36 10.98
CA PRO A 163 -5.50 8.77 10.64
C PRO A 163 -5.15 8.97 9.16
N TYR A 164 -5.33 10.20 8.69
CA TYR A 164 -4.71 10.63 7.44
C TYR A 164 -3.19 10.65 7.58
N TYR A 165 -2.51 10.48 6.45
CA TYR A 165 -1.07 10.62 6.37
C TYR A 165 -0.66 11.40 5.12
N PHE A 166 0.42 12.15 5.22
CA PHE A 166 1.03 12.82 4.07
C PHE A 166 2.29 12.07 3.68
N HIS A 167 2.44 11.84 2.38
CA HIS A 167 3.58 11.18 1.79
C HIS A 167 4.10 11.97 0.58
N ALA A 168 5.40 12.22 0.54
CA ALA A 168 6.07 12.86 -0.58
C ALA A 168 7.39 12.14 -0.89
#